data_68056381abee25db62fa1f52861c9a3f
#
_entry.id   68056381abee25db62fa1f52861c9a3f
#
_cell.length_a   1.000
_cell.length_b   1.000
_cell.length_c   1.000
_cell.angle_alpha   90.00
_cell.angle_beta   90.00
_cell.angle_gamma   90.00
#
_symmetry.space_group_name_H-M   'P 1'
#
loop_
_entity.id
_entity.type
_entity.pdbx_description
1 polymer ?
#
loop_
_entity_poly.entity_id
_entity_poly.type
_entity_poly.pdbx_seq_one_letter_code
_entity_poly.pdbx_strand_id
1 'polypeptide(L)'
;MTTPPQPPDLPTAAWHLMQRFVEANNRYGTLQRELKLGAGRGRIRALFLLREQPMTLAQLAEAHGVDHPYATIIVDKLEALGYAERRPHPSDRRSKLVSLTPAGQEVAAEAERILSEPPAALQALSGEQLARLTDLLSRLT
;
A
#
# COMPACT_ATOMS: atom_id res chain seq x y z
N MET A 1 -2.82 -38.72 28.76
CA MET A 1 -3.39 -37.49 29.36
C MET A 1 -2.98 -36.31 28.48
N THR A 2 -3.93 -35.77 27.75
CA THR A 2 -3.68 -34.62 26.90
C THR A 2 -3.79 -33.36 27.78
N THR A 3 -2.68 -32.65 27.97
CA THR A 3 -2.69 -31.35 28.67
C THR A 3 -3.63 -30.43 27.91
N PRO A 4 -4.59 -29.77 28.59
CA PRO A 4 -5.44 -28.79 27.90
C PRO A 4 -4.57 -27.70 27.30
N PRO A 5 -4.92 -27.19 26.10
CA PRO A 5 -4.14 -26.13 25.47
C PRO A 5 -4.09 -24.93 26.41
N GLN A 6 -2.88 -24.52 26.74
CA GLN A 6 -2.64 -23.33 27.55
C GLN A 6 -3.14 -22.11 26.76
N PRO A 7 -3.93 -21.21 27.35
CA PRO A 7 -4.35 -20.01 26.64
C PRO A 7 -3.12 -19.25 26.15
N PRO A 8 -3.15 -18.68 24.93
CA PRO A 8 -2.03 -17.90 24.43
C PRO A 8 -1.74 -16.75 25.40
N ASP A 9 -0.46 -16.43 25.57
CA ASP A 9 -0.07 -15.28 26.37
C ASP A 9 -0.66 -13.98 25.75
N LEU A 10 -0.80 -12.93 26.56
CA LEU A 10 -1.46 -11.70 26.11
C LEU A 10 -0.77 -11.02 24.92
N PRO A 11 0.59 -10.94 24.84
CA PRO A 11 1.26 -10.42 23.66
C PRO A 11 0.92 -11.18 22.37
N THR A 12 0.96 -12.50 22.41
CA THR A 12 0.61 -13.35 21.27
C THR A 12 -0.86 -13.20 20.88
N ALA A 13 -1.75 -13.15 21.86
CA ALA A 13 -3.17 -12.94 21.61
C ALA A 13 -3.45 -11.58 20.97
N ALA A 14 -2.84 -10.51 21.47
CA ALA A 14 -2.96 -9.16 20.91
C ALA A 14 -2.42 -9.11 19.47
N TRP A 15 -1.26 -9.72 19.20
CA TRP A 15 -0.68 -9.79 17.87
C TRP A 15 -1.60 -10.50 16.88
N HIS A 16 -2.14 -11.66 17.24
CA HIS A 16 -3.06 -12.40 16.39
C HIS A 16 -4.36 -11.63 16.12
N LEU A 17 -4.89 -10.90 17.11
CA LEU A 17 -6.07 -10.06 16.94
C LEU A 17 -5.80 -8.91 15.96
N MET A 18 -4.66 -8.24 16.08
CA MET A 18 -4.27 -7.17 15.15
C MET A 18 -4.11 -7.70 13.72
N GLN A 19 -3.43 -8.84 13.54
CA GLN A 19 -3.28 -9.44 12.23
C GLN A 19 -4.62 -9.79 11.59
N ARG A 20 -5.50 -10.47 12.33
CA ARG A 20 -6.85 -10.82 11.86
C ARG A 20 -7.69 -9.60 11.51
N PHE A 21 -7.58 -8.54 12.32
CA PHE A 21 -8.29 -7.29 12.05
C PHE A 21 -7.81 -6.63 10.76
N VAL A 22 -6.51 -6.51 10.57
CA VAL A 22 -5.91 -5.93 9.36
C VAL A 22 -6.27 -6.76 8.13
N GLU A 23 -6.20 -8.09 8.23
CA GLU A 23 -6.52 -8.98 7.12
C GLU A 23 -8.01 -8.93 6.73
N ALA A 24 -8.90 -8.96 7.72
CA ALA A 24 -10.35 -8.88 7.50
C ALA A 24 -10.79 -7.53 6.90
N ASN A 25 -10.03 -6.47 7.15
CA ASN A 25 -10.32 -5.12 6.66
C ASN A 25 -9.40 -4.68 5.50
N ASN A 26 -8.72 -5.63 4.87
CA ASN A 26 -7.83 -5.35 3.75
C ASN A 26 -8.62 -4.89 2.52
N ARG A 27 -8.37 -3.66 2.09
CA ARG A 27 -9.06 -3.02 0.98
C ARG A 27 -8.34 -3.10 -0.37
N TYR A 28 -7.19 -3.75 -0.44
CA TYR A 28 -6.42 -3.84 -1.69
C TYR A 28 -7.20 -4.52 -2.82
N GLY A 29 -8.00 -5.54 -2.52
CA GLY A 29 -8.87 -6.16 -3.51
C GLY A 29 -9.94 -5.21 -4.06
N THR A 30 -10.51 -4.38 -3.20
CA THR A 30 -11.45 -3.32 -3.60
C THR A 30 -10.78 -2.29 -4.49
N LEU A 31 -9.58 -1.81 -4.10
CA LEU A 31 -8.79 -0.89 -4.91
C LEU A 31 -8.50 -1.42 -6.30
N GLN A 32 -8.08 -2.67 -6.39
CA GLN A 32 -7.76 -3.29 -7.67
C GLN A 32 -8.96 -3.31 -8.62
N ARG A 33 -10.16 -3.58 -8.09
CA ARG A 33 -11.39 -3.59 -8.87
C ARG A 33 -11.85 -2.19 -9.27
N GLU A 34 -11.91 -1.28 -8.30
CA GLU A 34 -12.42 0.09 -8.51
C GLU A 34 -11.52 0.91 -9.44
N LEU A 35 -10.20 0.79 -9.26
CA LEU A 35 -9.23 1.55 -10.03
C LEU A 35 -8.72 0.82 -11.28
N LYS A 36 -9.26 -0.36 -11.58
CA LYS A 36 -8.90 -1.18 -12.74
C LYS A 36 -7.40 -1.46 -12.87
N LEU A 37 -6.70 -1.51 -11.76
CA LEU A 37 -5.25 -1.71 -11.73
C LEU A 37 -4.82 -3.14 -12.03
N GLY A 38 -5.77 -4.07 -12.10
CA GLY A 38 -5.49 -5.50 -12.26
C GLY A 38 -4.92 -6.14 -11.01
N ALA A 39 -4.58 -7.43 -11.09
CA ALA A 39 -4.10 -8.21 -9.96
C ALA A 39 -2.71 -7.75 -9.48
N GLY A 40 -2.51 -7.75 -8.17
CA GLY A 40 -1.22 -7.48 -7.53
C GLY A 40 -1.12 -6.12 -6.84
N ARG A 41 -0.49 -6.12 -5.67
CA ARG A 41 -0.26 -4.90 -4.87
C ARG A 41 0.84 -4.01 -5.43
N GLY A 42 1.67 -4.55 -6.33
CA GLY A 42 2.85 -3.88 -6.86
C GLY A 42 2.55 -2.56 -7.55
N ARG A 43 1.45 -2.49 -8.31
CA ARG A 43 1.06 -1.27 -9.02
C ARG A 43 0.62 -0.16 -8.10
N ILE A 44 -0.12 -0.49 -7.04
CA ILE A 44 -0.55 0.48 -6.01
C ILE A 44 0.67 1.05 -5.30
N ARG A 45 1.61 0.20 -4.91
CA ARG A 45 2.86 0.64 -4.27
C ARG A 45 3.69 1.53 -5.19
N ALA A 46 3.80 1.16 -6.47
CA ALA A 46 4.51 1.98 -7.45
C ALA A 46 3.85 3.36 -7.65
N LEU A 47 2.52 3.42 -7.68
CA LEU A 47 1.78 4.70 -7.74
C LEU A 47 2.13 5.60 -6.55
N PHE A 48 2.17 5.07 -5.34
CA PHE A 48 2.53 5.86 -4.15
C PHE A 48 3.98 6.32 -4.19
N LEU A 49 4.91 5.46 -4.58
CA LEU A 49 6.33 5.83 -4.71
C LEU A 49 6.53 6.93 -5.76
N LEU A 50 5.91 6.79 -6.92
CA LEU A 50 6.01 7.77 -8.01
C LEU A 50 5.25 9.07 -7.72
N ARG A 51 4.26 9.04 -6.83
CA ARG A 51 3.57 10.24 -6.35
C ARG A 51 4.48 11.13 -5.52
N GLU A 52 5.37 10.52 -4.72
CA GLU A 52 6.35 11.24 -3.92
C GLU A 52 7.35 11.99 -4.82
N GLN A 53 7.89 11.30 -5.82
CA GLN A 53 8.82 11.88 -6.78
C GLN A 53 8.98 11.01 -8.02
N PRO A 54 9.33 11.59 -9.17
CA PRO A 54 9.75 10.81 -10.33
C PRO A 54 11.00 9.98 -10.01
N MET A 55 11.08 8.78 -10.56
CA MET A 55 12.18 7.84 -10.31
C MET A 55 12.66 7.21 -11.62
N THR A 56 13.94 6.89 -11.69
CA THR A 56 14.43 5.94 -12.70
C THR A 56 13.86 4.55 -12.41
N LEU A 57 13.87 3.67 -13.40
CA LEU A 57 13.40 2.31 -13.21
C LEU A 57 14.22 1.56 -12.13
N ALA A 58 15.53 1.80 -12.08
CA ALA A 58 16.39 1.23 -11.04
C ALA A 58 16.03 1.74 -9.64
N GLN A 59 15.82 3.04 -9.48
CA GLN A 59 15.38 3.62 -8.21
C GLN A 59 14.01 3.09 -7.78
N LEU A 60 13.08 2.95 -8.72
CA LEU A 60 11.76 2.39 -8.43
C LEU A 60 11.86 0.92 -8.00
N ALA A 61 12.67 0.10 -8.68
CA ALA A 61 12.88 -1.29 -8.31
C ALA A 61 13.45 -1.42 -6.90
N GLU A 62 14.45 -0.61 -6.56
CA GLU A 62 15.06 -0.58 -5.22
C GLU A 62 14.06 -0.15 -4.14
N ALA A 63 13.38 0.97 -4.34
CA ALA A 63 12.39 1.48 -3.39
C ALA A 63 11.18 0.55 -3.21
N HIS A 64 10.80 -0.13 -4.27
CA HIS A 64 9.71 -1.11 -4.26
C HIS A 64 10.12 -2.44 -3.61
N GLY A 65 11.41 -2.78 -3.65
CA GLY A 65 11.92 -4.06 -3.17
C GLY A 65 11.72 -5.20 -4.17
N VAL A 66 11.76 -4.93 -5.46
CA VAL A 66 11.59 -5.90 -6.55
C VAL A 66 12.78 -5.87 -7.50
N ASP A 67 12.90 -6.88 -8.36
CA ASP A 67 13.90 -6.87 -9.41
C ASP A 67 13.54 -5.91 -10.55
N HIS A 68 14.54 -5.59 -11.38
CA HIS A 68 14.38 -4.67 -12.50
C HIS A 68 13.35 -5.16 -13.55
N PRO A 69 13.33 -6.44 -13.96
CA PRO A 69 12.32 -6.94 -14.90
C PRO A 69 10.89 -6.78 -14.38
N TYR A 70 10.65 -7.05 -13.10
CA TYR A 70 9.31 -6.88 -12.52
C TYR A 70 8.90 -5.41 -12.40
N ALA A 71 9.83 -4.52 -12.05
CA ALA A 71 9.59 -3.08 -12.08
C ALA A 71 9.20 -2.60 -13.50
N THR A 72 9.84 -3.13 -14.54
CA THR A 72 9.49 -2.84 -15.94
C THR A 72 8.05 -3.25 -16.23
N ILE A 73 7.64 -4.45 -15.84
CA ILE A 73 6.26 -4.93 -16.03
C ILE A 73 5.23 -4.01 -15.34
N ILE A 74 5.53 -3.57 -14.12
CA ILE A 74 4.68 -2.65 -13.37
C ILE A 74 4.53 -1.32 -14.13
N VAL A 75 5.64 -0.73 -14.55
CA VAL A 75 5.65 0.57 -15.25
C VAL A 75 4.96 0.46 -16.61
N ASP A 76 5.23 -0.58 -17.38
CA ASP A 76 4.57 -0.82 -18.67
C ASP A 76 3.05 -0.89 -18.51
N LYS A 77 2.58 -1.53 -17.44
CA LYS A 77 1.14 -1.59 -17.16
C LYS A 77 0.57 -0.24 -16.74
N LEU A 78 1.28 0.54 -15.92
CA LEU A 78 0.85 1.88 -15.56
C LEU A 78 0.83 2.83 -16.76
N GLU A 79 1.80 2.71 -17.67
CA GLU A 79 1.79 3.45 -18.94
C GLU A 79 0.61 3.05 -19.82
N ALA A 80 0.33 1.75 -19.97
CA ALA A 80 -0.80 1.25 -20.75
C ALA A 80 -2.15 1.76 -20.23
N LEU A 81 -2.26 1.99 -18.90
CA LEU A 81 -3.43 2.59 -18.27
C LEU A 81 -3.46 4.12 -18.36
N GLY A 82 -2.40 4.75 -18.85
CA GLY A 82 -2.27 6.20 -18.91
C GLY A 82 -1.94 6.86 -17.58
N TYR A 83 -1.43 6.12 -16.60
CA TYR A 83 -1.13 6.62 -15.25
C TYR A 83 0.33 6.99 -15.05
N ALA A 84 1.23 6.49 -15.88
CA ALA A 84 2.64 6.82 -15.85
C ALA A 84 3.17 7.10 -17.25
N GLU A 85 4.29 7.82 -17.30
CA GLU A 85 5.03 8.11 -18.51
C GLU A 85 6.52 8.07 -18.24
N ARG A 86 7.30 7.69 -19.28
CA ARG A 86 8.76 7.78 -19.26
C ARG A 86 9.20 9.04 -19.97
N ARG A 87 10.06 9.82 -19.35
CA ARG A 87 10.68 11.01 -19.91
C ARG A 87 12.21 10.92 -19.85
N PRO A 88 12.94 11.58 -20.76
CA PRO A 88 14.39 11.67 -20.64
C PRO A 88 14.78 12.25 -19.29
N HIS A 89 15.83 11.66 -18.66
CA HIS A 89 16.37 12.20 -17.42
C HIS A 89 17.04 13.56 -17.69
N PRO A 90 16.81 14.60 -16.86
CA PRO A 90 17.34 15.95 -17.11
C PRO A 90 18.89 16.02 -17.17
N SER A 91 19.57 15.15 -16.42
CA SER A 91 21.04 15.16 -16.28
C SER A 91 21.73 13.90 -16.82
N ASP A 92 20.99 12.88 -17.26
CA ASP A 92 21.54 11.66 -17.83
C ASP A 92 20.70 11.16 -19.01
N ARG A 93 21.21 11.39 -20.22
CA ARG A 93 20.53 10.99 -21.47
C ARG A 93 20.38 9.47 -21.66
N ARG A 94 21.12 8.66 -20.87
CA ARG A 94 21.04 7.21 -20.91
C ARG A 94 19.92 6.65 -20.07
N SER A 95 19.40 7.45 -19.12
CA SER A 95 18.33 7.08 -18.20
C SER A 95 17.04 7.76 -18.59
N LYS A 96 15.92 7.13 -18.21
CA LYS A 96 14.59 7.72 -18.28
C LYS A 96 14.02 7.84 -16.89
N LEU A 97 13.30 8.93 -16.63
CA LEU A 97 12.48 9.11 -15.44
C LEU A 97 11.08 8.62 -15.70
N VAL A 98 10.57 7.83 -14.77
CA VAL A 98 9.16 7.46 -14.70
C VAL A 98 8.46 8.46 -13.79
N SER A 99 7.41 9.08 -14.27
CA SER A 99 6.57 10.00 -13.51
C SER A 99 5.10 9.69 -13.69
N LEU A 100 4.27 10.09 -12.74
CA LEU A 100 2.83 9.98 -12.90
C LEU A 100 2.30 11.04 -13.85
N THR A 101 1.34 10.65 -14.66
CA THR A 101 0.50 11.58 -15.42
C THR A 101 -0.50 12.27 -14.48
N PRO A 102 -1.20 13.35 -14.89
CA PRO A 102 -2.32 13.89 -14.12
C PRO A 102 -3.36 12.83 -13.73
N ALA A 103 -3.71 11.93 -14.64
CA ALA A 103 -4.60 10.80 -14.34
C ALA A 103 -3.99 9.84 -13.29
N GLY A 104 -2.68 9.58 -13.36
CA GLY A 104 -1.98 8.79 -12.36
C GLY A 104 -1.96 9.44 -10.98
N GLN A 105 -1.81 10.75 -10.90
CA GLN A 105 -1.90 11.50 -9.65
C GLN A 105 -3.30 11.39 -9.01
N GLU A 106 -4.34 11.51 -9.82
CA GLU A 106 -5.73 11.37 -9.36
C GLU A 106 -6.01 9.95 -8.84
N VAL A 107 -5.56 8.93 -9.56
CA VAL A 107 -5.72 7.53 -9.15
C VAL A 107 -4.94 7.25 -7.86
N ALA A 108 -3.73 7.77 -7.70
CA ALA A 108 -2.95 7.62 -6.48
C ALA A 108 -3.64 8.30 -5.28
N ALA A 109 -4.21 9.49 -5.48
CA ALA A 109 -4.97 10.19 -4.45
C ALA A 109 -6.24 9.43 -4.06
N GLU A 110 -6.97 8.88 -5.02
CA GLU A 110 -8.16 8.07 -4.76
C GLU A 110 -7.81 6.76 -4.02
N ALA A 111 -6.71 6.11 -4.41
CA ALA A 111 -6.21 4.93 -3.72
C ALA A 111 -5.87 5.24 -2.24
N GLU A 112 -5.21 6.34 -1.98
CA GLU A 112 -4.92 6.80 -0.62
C GLU A 112 -6.19 7.07 0.17
N ARG A 113 -7.17 7.73 -0.42
CA ARG A 113 -8.47 7.99 0.21
C ARG A 113 -9.15 6.70 0.64
N ILE A 114 -9.23 5.71 -0.26
CA ILE A 114 -9.87 4.41 0.01
C ILE A 114 -9.12 3.65 1.12
N LEU A 115 -7.79 3.65 1.09
CA LEU A 115 -6.98 2.95 2.11
C LEU A 115 -7.02 3.63 3.48
N SER A 116 -7.20 4.95 3.52
CA SER A 116 -7.24 5.74 4.75
C SER A 116 -8.61 5.76 5.42
N GLU A 117 -9.65 5.27 4.74
CA GLU A 117 -10.99 5.21 5.32
C GLU A 117 -11.04 4.19 6.45
N PRO A 118 -11.43 4.61 7.67
CA PRO A 118 -11.46 3.70 8.81
C PRO A 118 -12.46 2.56 8.57
N PRO A 119 -12.10 1.32 8.94
CA PRO A 119 -13.05 0.21 8.89
C PRO A 119 -14.28 0.48 9.76
N ALA A 120 -15.44 0.01 9.32
CA ALA A 120 -16.69 0.16 10.05
C ALA A 120 -16.62 -0.38 11.50
N ALA A 121 -15.81 -1.42 11.73
CA ALA A 121 -15.58 -1.97 13.06
C ALA A 121 -14.98 -0.95 14.04
N LEU A 122 -14.12 -0.04 13.56
CA LEU A 122 -13.60 1.04 14.42
C LEU A 122 -14.65 2.08 14.71
N GLN A 123 -15.56 2.34 13.77
CA GLN A 123 -16.64 3.30 13.95
C GLN A 123 -17.69 2.82 14.97
N ALA A 124 -17.74 1.51 15.23
CA ALA A 124 -18.63 0.91 16.24
C ALA A 124 -18.13 1.10 17.68
N LEU A 125 -16.88 1.50 17.88
CA LEU A 125 -16.32 1.78 19.20
C LEU A 125 -16.75 3.16 19.69
N SER A 126 -16.89 3.31 21.02
CA SER A 126 -17.11 4.62 21.64
C SER A 126 -15.87 5.51 21.51
N GLY A 127 -16.05 6.83 21.66
CA GLY A 127 -14.94 7.78 21.64
C GLY A 127 -13.88 7.47 22.70
N GLU A 128 -14.30 7.03 23.89
CA GLU A 128 -13.38 6.63 24.98
C GLU A 128 -12.57 5.38 24.59
N GLN A 129 -13.21 4.37 23.99
CA GLN A 129 -12.55 3.15 23.52
C GLN A 129 -11.57 3.47 22.40
N LEU A 130 -11.92 4.33 21.45
CA LEU A 130 -11.03 4.77 20.38
C LEU A 130 -9.82 5.53 20.92
N ALA A 131 -10.02 6.44 21.88
CA ALA A 131 -8.93 7.17 22.52
C ALA A 131 -7.93 6.22 23.20
N ARG A 132 -8.43 5.22 23.92
CA ARG A 132 -7.60 4.18 24.54
C ARG A 132 -6.83 3.36 23.52
N LEU A 133 -7.50 2.93 22.46
CA LEU A 133 -6.86 2.18 21.39
C LEU A 133 -5.76 3.00 20.72
N THR A 134 -6.02 4.26 20.41
CA THR A 134 -5.04 5.17 19.80
C THR A 134 -3.83 5.38 20.71
N ASP A 135 -4.06 5.60 22.02
CA ASP A 135 -2.95 5.72 23.00
C ASP A 135 -2.09 4.45 23.04
N LEU A 136 -2.73 3.28 23.09
CA LEU A 136 -1.98 2.01 23.12
C LEU A 136 -1.17 1.78 21.85
N LEU A 137 -1.77 2.02 20.69
CA LEU A 137 -1.08 1.85 19.40
C LEU A 137 0.08 2.84 19.24
N SER A 138 -0.07 4.09 19.70
CA SER A 138 0.99 5.10 19.61
C SER A 138 2.23 4.76 20.47
N ARG A 139 2.07 3.92 21.46
CA ARG A 139 3.20 3.43 22.29
C ARG A 139 3.98 2.28 21.64
N LEU A 140 3.45 1.70 20.57
CA LEU A 140 4.08 0.60 19.84
C LEU A 140 4.87 1.07 18.60
N THR A 141 4.68 2.30 18.20
CA THR A 141 5.35 2.97 17.05
C THR A 141 6.30 4.06 17.53
#